data_bfb57044518d0886f608a001b40424aa
#
_entry.id   bfb57044518d0886f608a001b40424aa
#
_cell.length_a   1.000
_cell.length_b   1.000
_cell.length_c   1.000
_cell.angle_alpha   90.00
_cell.angle_beta   90.00
_cell.angle_gamma   90.00
#
_symmetry.space_group_name_H-M   'P 1'
#
loop_
_entity.id
_entity.type
_entity.pdbx_description
1 polymer ?
#
loop_
_entity_poly.entity_id
_entity_poly.type
_entity_poly.pdbx_seq_one_letter_code
_entity_poly.pdbx_strand_id
1 'polypeptide(L)'
;MKTQSLLFIVASAVLMTACATQGSTPAATPAPAAPAPEPVFQCNADGARFAVGQPLSPQLEAAARVRAGAGTVRALKPGEVVTMELNGGRLNLDVDARGRVTDVRCG
;
A
#
# COMPACT_ATOMS: atom_id res chain seq x y z
N MET A 1 4.22 10.29 -80.31
CA MET A 1 5.58 10.04 -80.65
C MET A 1 6.46 10.01 -79.44
N LYS A 2 7.00 8.85 -79.20
CA LYS A 2 8.15 8.54 -78.34
C LYS A 2 7.90 8.83 -76.84
N THR A 3 7.21 8.06 -76.30
CA THR A 3 7.48 7.03 -75.29
C THR A 3 8.94 6.89 -74.96
N GLN A 4 9.28 7.37 -73.82
CA GLN A 4 10.46 6.87 -73.14
C GLN A 4 10.09 6.35 -71.81
N SER A 5 9.97 5.09 -71.81
CA SER A 5 9.98 4.29 -70.59
C SER A 5 11.27 4.50 -69.87
N LEU A 6 11.20 5.15 -68.80
CA LEU A 6 12.27 5.10 -67.80
C LEU A 6 11.87 4.11 -66.75
N LEU A 7 12.43 2.97 -66.89
CA LEU A 7 12.46 1.99 -65.84
C LEU A 7 13.34 2.53 -64.72
N PHE A 8 12.71 3.00 -63.70
CA PHE A 8 13.41 3.18 -62.45
C PHE A 8 13.27 1.90 -61.66
N ILE A 9 14.28 1.12 -61.78
CA ILE A 9 14.48 0.03 -60.83
C ILE A 9 14.90 0.68 -59.52
N VAL A 10 13.95 0.93 -58.70
CA VAL A 10 14.23 1.28 -57.32
C VAL A 10 14.61 -0.01 -56.62
N ALA A 11 15.88 -0.19 -56.51
CA ALA A 11 16.39 -1.22 -55.63
C ALA A 11 15.99 -0.80 -54.21
N SER A 12 14.90 -1.32 -53.74
CA SER A 12 14.54 -1.24 -52.37
C SER A 12 15.55 -2.04 -51.56
N ALA A 13 16.52 -1.34 -51.08
CA ALA A 13 17.31 -1.88 -50.01
C ALA A 13 16.40 -2.06 -48.82
N VAL A 14 15.93 -3.23 -48.63
CA VAL A 14 15.29 -3.63 -47.41
C VAL A 14 16.37 -3.62 -46.36
N LEU A 15 16.49 -2.52 -45.72
CA LEU A 15 17.14 -2.49 -44.45
C LEU A 15 16.29 -3.33 -43.51
N MET A 16 16.63 -4.58 -43.44
CA MET A 16 16.26 -5.36 -42.28
C MET A 16 16.95 -4.70 -41.10
N THR A 17 16.28 -3.74 -40.58
CA THR A 17 16.52 -3.39 -39.19
C THR A 17 16.18 -4.66 -38.45
N ALA A 18 17.18 -5.47 -38.24
CA ALA A 18 17.06 -6.40 -37.15
C ALA A 18 16.63 -5.57 -35.98
N CYS A 19 15.37 -5.63 -35.68
CA CYS A 19 14.97 -5.33 -34.33
C CYS A 19 15.94 -6.16 -33.51
N ALA A 20 16.93 -5.49 -32.99
CA ALA A 20 17.56 -6.05 -31.86
C ALA A 20 16.38 -6.49 -31.02
N THR A 21 16.16 -7.78 -31.02
CA THR A 21 15.41 -8.33 -29.94
C THR A 21 16.04 -7.67 -28.76
N GLN A 22 15.40 -6.66 -28.31
CA GLN A 22 15.50 -6.27 -26.94
C GLN A 22 15.31 -7.59 -26.26
N GLY A 23 16.44 -8.28 -26.07
CA GLY A 23 16.35 -9.48 -25.32
C GLY A 23 15.60 -9.02 -24.10
N SER A 24 14.34 -9.30 -24.10
CA SER A 24 13.68 -9.39 -22.85
C SER A 24 14.58 -10.35 -22.13
N THR A 25 15.54 -9.82 -21.46
CA THR A 25 16.18 -10.57 -20.42
C THR A 25 15.00 -11.15 -19.70
N PRO A 26 14.73 -12.45 -19.79
CA PRO A 26 13.67 -13.01 -18.99
C PRO A 26 13.96 -12.45 -17.63
N ALA A 27 13.04 -11.64 -17.12
CA ALA A 27 13.23 -11.03 -15.83
C ALA A 27 13.71 -12.16 -14.97
N ALA A 28 14.97 -12.14 -14.63
CA ALA A 28 15.54 -13.19 -13.85
C ALA A 28 14.59 -13.32 -12.71
N THR A 29 13.96 -14.48 -12.62
CA THR A 29 13.03 -14.74 -11.52
C THR A 29 13.79 -14.30 -10.30
N PRO A 30 13.43 -13.22 -9.62
CA PRO A 30 14.24 -12.77 -8.52
C PRO A 30 14.36 -13.97 -7.61
N ALA A 31 15.58 -14.38 -7.36
CA ALA A 31 15.82 -15.37 -6.34
C ALA A 31 14.99 -14.95 -5.15
N PRO A 32 14.26 -15.87 -4.48
CA PRO A 32 13.41 -15.48 -3.37
C PRO A 32 14.25 -14.59 -2.47
N ALA A 33 14.03 -13.28 -2.61
CA ALA A 33 14.69 -12.32 -1.76
C ALA A 33 14.27 -12.71 -0.36
N ALA A 34 15.22 -12.72 0.54
CA ALA A 34 14.91 -12.79 1.97
C ALA A 34 13.73 -11.84 2.19
N PRO A 35 12.65 -12.29 2.87
CA PRO A 35 11.49 -11.46 3.08
C PRO A 35 11.94 -10.09 3.53
N ALA A 36 11.50 -9.04 2.82
CA ALA A 36 11.79 -7.69 3.23
C ALA A 36 11.38 -7.55 4.69
N PRO A 37 12.19 -6.92 5.55
CA PRO A 37 11.81 -6.71 6.94
C PRO A 37 10.44 -6.06 6.96
N GLU A 38 9.51 -6.65 7.70
CA GLU A 38 8.19 -6.07 7.88
C GLU A 38 8.33 -4.67 8.47
N PRO A 39 7.53 -3.70 8.00
CA PRO A 39 7.59 -2.37 8.58
C PRO A 39 7.26 -2.45 10.07
N VAL A 40 8.18 -1.97 10.88
CA VAL A 40 7.96 -1.86 12.32
C VAL A 40 7.14 -0.59 12.56
N PHE A 41 5.88 -0.76 12.90
CA PHE A 41 5.03 0.36 13.29
C PHE A 41 5.25 0.66 14.78
N GLN A 42 5.47 1.92 15.08
CA GLN A 42 5.51 2.41 16.46
C GLN A 42 4.27 3.26 16.69
N CYS A 43 3.32 2.70 17.39
CA CYS A 43 2.10 3.40 17.76
C CYS A 43 2.39 4.46 18.81
N ASN A 44 1.91 5.68 18.56
CA ASN A 44 1.89 6.76 19.54
C ASN A 44 0.45 7.18 19.79
N ALA A 45 -0.10 6.82 20.94
CA ALA A 45 -1.50 7.11 21.30
C ALA A 45 -1.80 8.61 21.34
N ASP A 46 -0.83 9.45 21.61
CA ASP A 46 -1.04 10.91 21.64
C ASP A 46 -1.53 11.45 20.29
N GLY A 47 -1.08 10.87 19.20
CA GLY A 47 -1.54 11.23 17.86
C GLY A 47 -3.03 10.93 17.63
N ALA A 48 -3.60 10.02 18.38
CA ALA A 48 -5.01 9.62 18.29
C ALA A 48 -5.92 10.25 19.34
N ARG A 49 -5.42 11.10 20.22
CA ARG A 49 -6.23 11.70 21.30
C ARG A 49 -7.39 12.56 20.81
N PHE A 50 -7.31 13.08 19.59
CA PHE A 50 -8.42 13.82 18.97
C PHE A 50 -9.70 12.97 18.84
N ALA A 51 -9.56 11.65 18.80
CA ALA A 51 -10.69 10.73 18.67
C ALA A 51 -11.51 10.61 19.95
N VAL A 52 -10.92 10.91 21.09
CA VAL A 52 -11.60 10.83 22.39
C VAL A 52 -12.81 11.79 22.41
N GLY A 53 -13.96 11.26 22.81
CA GLY A 53 -15.23 11.98 22.82
C GLY A 53 -16.00 11.99 21.50
N GLN A 54 -15.41 11.46 20.42
CA GLN A 54 -16.08 11.34 19.14
C GLN A 54 -16.81 10.00 18.99
N PRO A 55 -17.91 9.98 18.22
CA PRO A 55 -18.56 8.72 17.90
C PRO A 55 -17.64 7.87 17.00
N LEU A 56 -17.55 6.59 17.31
CA LEU A 56 -16.77 5.64 16.54
C LEU A 56 -17.34 5.53 15.12
N SER A 57 -16.44 5.57 14.14
CA SER A 57 -16.75 5.34 12.73
C SER A 57 -15.55 4.76 12.03
N PRO A 58 -15.72 4.09 10.88
CA PRO A 58 -14.58 3.61 10.09
C PRO A 58 -13.61 4.73 9.71
N GLN A 59 -14.11 5.92 9.44
CA GLN A 59 -13.30 7.09 9.10
C GLN A 59 -12.48 7.56 10.32
N LEU A 60 -13.08 7.56 11.50
CA LEU A 60 -12.39 7.92 12.74
C LEU A 60 -11.28 6.91 13.06
N GLU A 61 -11.58 5.63 12.94
CA GLU A 61 -10.59 4.57 13.15
C GLU A 61 -9.39 4.72 12.20
N ALA A 62 -9.66 4.95 10.91
CA ALA A 62 -8.61 5.14 9.92
C ALA A 62 -7.76 6.38 10.22
N ALA A 63 -8.39 7.50 10.56
CA ALA A 63 -7.69 8.74 10.89
C ALA A 63 -6.85 8.59 12.17
N ALA A 64 -7.41 7.96 13.19
CA ALA A 64 -6.71 7.70 14.45
C ALA A 64 -5.48 6.80 14.22
N ARG A 65 -5.65 5.74 13.44
CA ARG A 65 -4.55 4.84 13.09
C ARG A 65 -3.40 5.57 12.41
N VAL A 66 -3.71 6.37 11.41
CA VAL A 66 -2.69 7.12 10.64
C VAL A 66 -1.98 8.12 11.53
N ARG A 67 -2.70 8.89 12.33
CA ARG A 67 -2.10 9.90 13.22
C ARG A 67 -1.29 9.30 14.36
N ALA A 68 -1.67 8.12 14.81
CA ALA A 68 -0.90 7.39 15.80
C ALA A 68 0.33 6.67 15.19
N GLY A 69 0.47 6.62 13.87
CA GLY A 69 1.50 5.85 13.21
C GLY A 69 1.35 4.34 13.43
N ALA A 70 0.15 3.88 13.75
CA ALA A 70 -0.14 2.48 14.02
C ALA A 70 -0.31 1.67 12.73
N GLY A 71 0.12 0.42 12.76
CA GLY A 71 -0.10 -0.52 11.67
C GLY A 71 -1.53 -1.05 11.62
N THR A 72 -2.15 -1.17 12.79
CA THR A 72 -3.52 -1.65 12.95
C THR A 72 -4.28 -0.83 13.99
N VAL A 73 -5.60 -0.88 13.93
CA VAL A 73 -6.49 -0.25 14.92
C VAL A 73 -7.54 -1.25 15.35
N ARG A 74 -7.94 -1.19 16.61
CA ARG A 74 -8.98 -2.03 17.19
C ARG A 74 -9.88 -1.19 18.09
N ALA A 75 -11.19 -1.30 17.90
CA ALA A 75 -12.15 -0.73 18.80
C ALA A 75 -12.54 -1.76 19.87
N LEU A 76 -12.55 -1.33 21.13
CA LEU A 76 -12.87 -2.16 22.27
C LEU A 76 -14.16 -1.66 22.91
N LYS A 77 -15.19 -2.50 22.87
CA LYS A 77 -16.48 -2.23 23.50
C LYS A 77 -16.46 -2.66 24.98
N PRO A 78 -17.31 -2.07 25.82
CA PRO A 78 -17.41 -2.49 27.21
C PRO A 78 -17.73 -3.98 27.32
N GLY A 79 -16.99 -4.69 28.17
CA GLY A 79 -17.19 -6.12 28.40
C GLY A 79 -16.71 -7.05 27.28
N GLU A 80 -16.11 -6.50 26.24
CA GLU A 80 -15.55 -7.32 25.17
C GLU A 80 -14.28 -8.05 25.65
N VAL A 81 -14.26 -9.35 25.43
CA VAL A 81 -13.07 -10.15 25.73
C VAL A 81 -12.05 -9.95 24.63
N VAL A 82 -10.89 -9.45 25.01
CA VAL A 82 -9.78 -9.24 24.09
C VAL A 82 -8.60 -10.10 24.46
N THR A 83 -7.84 -10.51 23.46
CA THR A 83 -6.59 -11.20 23.68
C THR A 83 -5.57 -10.24 24.31
N MET A 84 -4.82 -10.77 25.27
CA MET A 84 -3.79 -10.00 26.02
C MET A 84 -2.46 -9.94 25.26
N GLU A 85 -2.47 -10.17 23.96
CA GLU A 85 -1.26 -10.08 23.15
C GLU A 85 -0.76 -8.65 23.12
N LEU A 86 0.50 -8.49 23.46
CA LEU A 86 1.17 -7.20 23.33
C LEU A 86 1.51 -6.94 21.85
N ASN A 87 1.04 -5.83 21.34
CA ASN A 87 1.32 -5.41 19.97
C ASN A 87 1.63 -3.92 19.94
N GLY A 88 2.90 -3.58 19.93
CA GLY A 88 3.35 -2.18 19.94
C GLY A 88 2.99 -1.37 18.71
N GLY A 89 2.56 -2.02 17.63
CA GLY A 89 2.07 -1.38 16.41
C GLY A 89 0.56 -1.24 16.34
N ARG A 90 -0.18 -1.63 17.37
CA ARG A 90 -1.64 -1.60 17.38
C ARG A 90 -2.18 -0.45 18.23
N LEU A 91 -3.10 0.31 17.65
CA LEU A 91 -3.89 1.31 18.37
C LEU A 91 -5.19 0.68 18.86
N ASN A 92 -5.52 0.89 20.13
CA ASN A 92 -6.79 0.50 20.72
C ASN A 92 -7.62 1.76 20.98
N LEU A 93 -8.87 1.74 20.56
CA LEU A 93 -9.86 2.76 20.84
C LEU A 93 -10.89 2.16 21.80
N ASP A 94 -10.84 2.56 23.06
CA ASP A 94 -11.86 2.16 24.01
C ASP A 94 -13.13 2.97 23.78
N VAL A 95 -14.26 2.30 23.65
CA VAL A 95 -15.55 2.96 23.40
C VAL A 95 -16.53 2.62 24.53
N ASP A 96 -17.43 3.54 24.81
CA ASP A 96 -18.50 3.34 25.77
C ASP A 96 -19.73 2.63 25.14
N ALA A 97 -20.75 2.40 25.93
CA ALA A 97 -21.97 1.74 25.48
C ALA A 97 -22.72 2.54 24.41
N ARG A 98 -22.42 3.82 24.25
CA ARG A 98 -23.00 4.71 23.23
C ARG A 98 -22.18 4.74 21.94
N GLY A 99 -21.06 4.03 21.91
CA GLY A 99 -20.16 4.03 20.78
C GLY A 99 -19.26 5.26 20.68
N ARG A 100 -19.04 5.99 21.77
CA ARG A 100 -18.10 7.09 21.83
C ARG A 100 -16.74 6.60 22.31
N VAL A 101 -15.71 7.11 21.70
CA VAL A 101 -14.34 6.83 22.13
C VAL A 101 -14.08 7.50 23.47
N THR A 102 -13.66 6.73 24.45
CA THR A 102 -13.37 7.20 25.81
C THR A 102 -11.89 7.28 26.09
N ASP A 103 -11.10 6.45 25.46
CA ASP A 103 -9.65 6.45 25.63
C ASP A 103 -8.97 5.86 24.39
N VAL A 104 -7.69 6.18 24.24
CA VAL A 104 -6.82 5.66 23.18
C VAL A 104 -5.52 5.18 23.79
N ARG A 105 -5.06 4.01 23.36
CA ARG A 105 -3.82 3.43 23.86
C ARG A 105 -3.19 2.50 22.82
N CYS A 106 -1.88 2.35 22.93
CA CYS A 106 -1.13 1.39 22.11
C CYS A 106 -0.96 0.07 22.85
N GLY A 107 -0.94 -1.02 22.10
CA GLY A 107 -0.64 -2.31 22.71
C GLY A 107 -1.51 -3.47 22.36
#